data_018d13a67bd30a8d5cfc3026a12b5513
#
_entry.id   018d13a67bd30a8d5cfc3026a12b5513
#
_cell.length_a   1.000
_cell.length_b   1.000
_cell.length_c   1.000
_cell.angle_alpha   90.00
_cell.angle_beta   90.00
_cell.angle_gamma   90.00
#
_symmetry.space_group_name_H-M   'P 1'
#
loop_
_entity.id
_entity.type
_entity.pdbx_description
1 polymer ?
#
loop_
_entity_poly.entity_id
_entity_poly.type
_entity_poly.pdbx_seq_one_letter_code
_entity_poly.pdbx_strand_id
1 'polypeptide(L)'
;MNAQELILRYRIALKIDEHGQPTGNLVVYRADKAALAAIKAAKPEIVATLLEQREAGIRAEQERQKKIAAIPGLREIEAARADLVNWKLEFDASFDSENGGGVGVRPKPKYDMDAMYAQYPCAKAYLDAQEFAASENDAKSAAGKKALDAIINGENYEQAIAAMNSGWATHCESHLWD
;
A
#
# COMPACT_ATOMS: atom_id res chain seq x y z
N MET A 1 35.79 -2.78 -6.74
CA MET A 1 34.42 -2.67 -6.16
C MET A 1 33.63 -1.76 -7.08
N ASN A 2 32.53 -2.24 -7.62
CA ASN A 2 31.67 -1.45 -8.53
C ASN A 2 30.71 -0.53 -7.74
N ALA A 3 30.01 0.39 -8.44
CA ALA A 3 29.10 1.34 -7.80
C ALA A 3 28.00 0.66 -6.98
N GLN A 4 27.44 -0.44 -7.48
CA GLN A 4 26.38 -1.20 -6.79
C GLN A 4 26.88 -1.84 -5.49
N GLU A 5 28.07 -2.41 -5.48
CA GLU A 5 28.68 -2.96 -4.28
C GLU A 5 28.95 -1.90 -3.22
N LEU A 6 29.39 -0.70 -3.64
CA LEU A 6 29.58 0.43 -2.75
C LEU A 6 28.25 0.89 -2.13
N ILE A 7 27.19 1.02 -2.95
CA ILE A 7 25.84 1.41 -2.49
C ILE A 7 25.34 0.46 -1.40
N LEU A 8 25.38 -0.84 -1.67
CA LEU A 8 24.86 -1.85 -0.74
C LEU A 8 25.70 -1.93 0.54
N ARG A 9 27.05 -1.97 0.42
CA ARG A 9 27.96 -2.16 1.55
C ARG A 9 27.95 -0.98 2.52
N TYR A 10 27.89 0.24 1.98
CA TYR A 10 28.00 1.46 2.78
C TYR A 10 26.66 2.21 2.93
N ARG A 11 25.56 1.61 2.48
CA ARG A 11 24.22 2.20 2.54
C ARG A 11 24.20 3.64 2.03
N ILE A 12 24.64 3.81 0.79
CA ILE A 12 24.71 5.10 0.14
C ILE A 12 23.33 5.46 -0.42
N ALA A 13 22.89 6.70 -0.20
CA ALA A 13 21.67 7.23 -0.76
C ALA A 13 21.91 8.59 -1.40
N LEU A 14 21.01 8.98 -2.32
CA LEU A 14 20.97 10.37 -2.84
C LEU A 14 20.45 11.31 -1.77
N LYS A 15 21.08 12.45 -1.61
CA LYS A 15 20.52 13.55 -0.82
C LYS A 15 19.37 14.17 -1.60
N ILE A 16 18.22 14.27 -0.97
CA ILE A 16 16.99 14.86 -1.50
C ILE A 16 16.85 16.27 -0.92
N ASP A 17 16.40 17.23 -1.72
CA ASP A 17 16.04 18.58 -1.26
C ASP A 17 14.65 18.62 -0.62
N GLU A 18 14.22 19.82 -0.20
CA GLU A 18 12.90 20.06 0.40
C GLU A 18 11.73 19.81 -0.55
N HIS A 19 11.98 19.78 -1.87
CA HIS A 19 11.00 19.49 -2.91
C HIS A 19 11.01 18.02 -3.35
N GLY A 20 11.79 17.17 -2.67
CA GLY A 20 11.92 15.75 -3.02
C GLY A 20 12.80 15.47 -4.23
N GLN A 21 13.59 16.46 -4.71
CA GLN A 21 14.45 16.28 -5.87
C GLN A 21 15.88 15.88 -5.47
N PRO A 22 16.55 15.01 -6.26
CA PRO A 22 17.93 14.64 -6.01
C PRO A 22 18.88 15.81 -6.24
N THR A 23 19.72 16.11 -5.24
CA THR A 23 20.70 17.21 -5.32
C THR A 23 22.02 16.82 -6.01
N GLY A 24 22.19 15.55 -6.41
CA GLY A 24 23.47 15.00 -6.90
C GLY A 24 24.51 14.79 -5.81
N ASN A 25 24.17 15.05 -4.54
CA ASN A 25 25.01 14.73 -3.39
C ASN A 25 24.64 13.38 -2.80
N LEU A 26 25.63 12.73 -2.16
CA LEU A 26 25.46 11.43 -1.54
C LEU A 26 25.39 11.56 -0.02
N VAL A 27 24.52 10.78 0.60
CA VAL A 27 24.52 10.50 2.04
C VAL A 27 25.14 9.13 2.25
N VAL A 28 26.14 9.04 3.11
CA VAL A 28 26.86 7.78 3.42
C VAL A 28 26.71 7.52 4.90
N TYR A 29 26.07 6.40 5.24
CA TYR A 29 25.74 6.10 6.64
C TYR A 29 26.88 5.40 7.40
N ARG A 30 27.72 4.63 6.71
CA ARG A 30 28.82 3.87 7.32
C ARG A 30 29.99 3.77 6.34
N ALA A 31 31.04 4.58 6.53
CA ALA A 31 32.27 4.44 5.76
C ALA A 31 33.47 4.85 6.60
N ASP A 32 34.55 4.09 6.48
CA ASP A 32 35.85 4.49 6.96
C ASP A 32 36.55 5.45 5.98
N LYS A 33 37.73 5.95 6.35
CA LYS A 33 38.49 6.93 5.56
C LYS A 33 38.89 6.38 4.17
N ALA A 34 39.21 5.08 4.09
CA ALA A 34 39.60 4.44 2.82
C ALA A 34 38.38 4.26 1.91
N ALA A 35 37.23 3.83 2.46
CA ALA A 35 35.97 3.73 1.74
C ALA A 35 35.49 5.08 1.21
N LEU A 36 35.63 6.15 2.00
CA LEU A 36 35.28 7.50 1.55
C LEU A 36 36.07 7.95 0.33
N ALA A 37 37.35 7.59 0.22
CA ALA A 37 38.15 7.89 -0.96
C ALA A 37 37.63 7.12 -2.20
N ALA A 38 37.32 5.84 -2.06
CA ALA A 38 36.74 5.04 -3.14
C ALA A 38 35.35 5.56 -3.57
N ILE A 39 34.48 5.93 -2.62
CA ILE A 39 33.16 6.50 -2.88
C ILE A 39 33.30 7.85 -3.61
N LYS A 40 34.23 8.70 -3.22
CA LYS A 40 34.49 9.98 -3.93
C LYS A 40 34.93 9.75 -5.37
N ALA A 41 35.82 8.77 -5.61
CA ALA A 41 36.28 8.43 -6.96
C ALA A 41 35.14 7.89 -7.84
N ALA A 42 34.27 7.07 -7.29
CA ALA A 42 33.13 6.45 -8.00
C ALA A 42 31.83 7.31 -7.92
N LYS A 43 31.89 8.52 -7.38
CA LYS A 43 30.68 9.37 -7.17
C LYS A 43 29.80 9.51 -8.41
N PRO A 44 30.31 9.77 -9.61
CA PRO A 44 29.46 9.92 -10.81
C PRO A 44 28.68 8.65 -11.13
N GLU A 45 29.33 7.48 -11.06
CA GLU A 45 28.70 6.20 -11.32
C GLU A 45 27.65 5.85 -10.25
N ILE A 46 27.96 6.11 -8.99
CA ILE A 46 27.02 5.90 -7.87
C ILE A 46 25.78 6.76 -8.07
N VAL A 47 25.92 8.05 -8.40
CA VAL A 47 24.80 8.95 -8.64
C VAL A 47 23.97 8.46 -9.83
N ALA A 48 24.58 8.08 -10.93
CA ALA A 48 23.89 7.56 -12.11
C ALA A 48 23.08 6.29 -11.75
N THR A 49 23.71 5.32 -11.07
CA THR A 49 23.04 4.08 -10.65
C THR A 49 21.84 4.34 -9.74
N LEU A 50 21.98 5.25 -8.77
CA LEU A 50 20.88 5.60 -7.86
C LEU A 50 19.74 6.35 -8.56
N LEU A 51 20.04 7.20 -9.55
CA LEU A 51 19.04 7.86 -10.38
C LEU A 51 18.26 6.85 -11.23
N GLU A 52 18.95 5.92 -11.89
CA GLU A 52 18.32 4.85 -12.66
C GLU A 52 17.39 3.97 -11.78
N GLN A 53 17.85 3.60 -10.59
CA GLN A 53 17.03 2.83 -9.64
C GLN A 53 15.78 3.59 -9.22
N ARG A 54 15.92 4.90 -8.96
CA ARG A 54 14.79 5.78 -8.62
C ARG A 54 13.79 5.87 -9.77
N GLU A 55 14.26 6.11 -10.99
CA GLU A 55 13.39 6.19 -12.17
C GLU A 55 12.69 4.84 -12.45
N ALA A 56 13.40 3.73 -12.28
CA ALA A 56 12.82 2.40 -12.41
C ALA A 56 11.72 2.18 -11.34
N GLY A 57 11.96 2.60 -10.10
CA GLY A 57 10.96 2.55 -9.04
C GLY A 57 9.72 3.39 -9.34
N ILE A 58 9.91 4.62 -9.83
CA ILE A 58 8.80 5.50 -10.22
C ILE A 58 7.97 4.87 -11.36
N ARG A 59 8.64 4.33 -12.39
CA ARG A 59 7.96 3.64 -13.50
C ARG A 59 7.18 2.41 -13.01
N ALA A 60 7.77 1.59 -12.16
CA ALA A 60 7.12 0.42 -11.59
C ALA A 60 5.87 0.80 -10.78
N GLU A 61 5.95 1.86 -9.97
CA GLU A 61 4.80 2.35 -9.21
C GLU A 61 3.70 2.92 -10.14
N GLN A 62 4.06 3.68 -11.17
CA GLN A 62 3.10 4.17 -12.16
C GLN A 62 2.36 3.02 -12.86
N GLU A 63 3.08 1.97 -13.27
CA GLU A 63 2.47 0.79 -13.87
C GLU A 63 1.57 0.04 -12.88
N ARG A 64 1.98 -0.05 -11.63
CA ARG A 64 1.16 -0.62 -10.56
C ARG A 64 -0.14 0.16 -10.38
N GLN A 65 -0.07 1.49 -10.33
CA GLN A 65 -1.24 2.37 -10.19
C GLN A 65 -2.19 2.26 -11.40
N LYS A 66 -1.67 2.12 -12.61
CA LYS A 66 -2.50 1.86 -13.80
C LYS A 66 -3.26 0.53 -13.69
N LYS A 67 -2.60 -0.53 -13.24
CA LYS A 67 -3.25 -1.83 -13.03
C LYS A 67 -4.34 -1.76 -11.97
N ILE A 68 -4.08 -1.07 -10.85
CA ILE A 68 -5.09 -0.84 -9.80
C ILE A 68 -6.28 -0.08 -10.36
N ALA A 69 -6.04 1.02 -11.09
CA ALA A 69 -7.11 1.81 -11.69
C ALA A 69 -7.94 1.05 -12.74
N ALA A 70 -7.40 -0.06 -13.27
CA ALA A 70 -8.10 -0.93 -14.22
C ALA A 70 -8.95 -2.01 -13.55
N ILE A 71 -8.93 -2.17 -12.22
CA ILE A 71 -9.77 -3.13 -11.50
C ILE A 71 -11.24 -2.72 -11.67
N PRO A 72 -12.09 -3.59 -12.24
CA PRO A 72 -13.48 -3.24 -12.53
C PRO A 72 -14.25 -2.92 -11.25
N GLY A 73 -14.92 -1.77 -11.24
CA GLY A 73 -15.79 -1.32 -10.14
C GLY A 73 -15.05 -0.82 -8.89
N LEU A 74 -13.73 -0.75 -8.89
CA LEU A 74 -12.99 -0.28 -7.70
C LEU A 74 -13.34 1.17 -7.36
N ARG A 75 -13.38 2.06 -8.34
CA ARG A 75 -13.73 3.47 -8.13
C ARG A 75 -15.15 3.65 -7.64
N GLU A 76 -16.08 2.84 -8.17
CA GLU A 76 -17.49 2.85 -7.79
C GLU A 76 -17.67 2.43 -6.32
N ILE A 77 -16.97 1.37 -5.88
CA ILE A 77 -17.01 0.93 -4.48
C ILE A 77 -16.32 1.95 -3.56
N GLU A 78 -15.19 2.51 -3.95
CA GLU A 78 -14.50 3.54 -3.16
C GLU A 78 -15.38 4.79 -2.98
N ALA A 79 -16.04 5.24 -4.04
CA ALA A 79 -16.99 6.35 -3.97
C ALA A 79 -18.18 6.02 -3.05
N ALA A 80 -18.75 4.83 -3.16
CA ALA A 80 -19.85 4.37 -2.31
C ALA A 80 -19.44 4.26 -0.83
N ARG A 81 -18.22 3.79 -0.54
CA ARG A 81 -17.65 3.77 0.83
C ARG A 81 -17.47 5.19 1.38
N ALA A 82 -16.95 6.11 0.59
CA ALA A 82 -16.78 7.50 0.99
C ALA A 82 -18.15 8.16 1.31
N ASP A 83 -19.16 7.94 0.47
CA ASP A 83 -20.53 8.42 0.71
C ASP A 83 -21.13 7.82 2.00
N LEU A 84 -20.86 6.53 2.28
CA LEU A 84 -21.32 5.87 3.49
C LEU A 84 -20.68 6.46 4.76
N VAL A 85 -19.38 6.77 4.71
CA VAL A 85 -18.66 7.42 5.81
C VAL A 85 -19.23 8.82 6.05
N ASN A 86 -19.43 9.62 5.01
CA ASN A 86 -20.02 10.95 5.12
C ASN A 86 -21.45 10.89 5.69
N TRP A 87 -22.26 9.96 5.18
CA TRP A 87 -23.60 9.74 5.71
C TRP A 87 -23.61 9.40 7.20
N LYS A 88 -22.65 8.55 7.65
CA LYS A 88 -22.52 8.18 9.06
C LYS A 88 -22.12 9.39 9.91
N LEU A 89 -21.16 10.20 9.46
CA LEU A 89 -20.71 11.40 10.15
C LEU A 89 -21.84 12.43 10.28
N GLU A 90 -22.60 12.68 9.22
CA GLU A 90 -23.77 13.59 9.23
C GLU A 90 -24.85 13.07 10.17
N PHE A 91 -25.07 11.77 10.19
CA PHE A 91 -26.02 11.14 11.07
C PHE A 91 -25.61 11.29 12.54
N ASP A 92 -24.36 10.97 12.90
CA ASP A 92 -23.84 11.07 14.26
C ASP A 92 -23.88 12.54 14.74
N ALA A 93 -23.49 13.50 13.90
CA ALA A 93 -23.58 14.94 14.21
C ALA A 93 -25.03 15.42 14.45
N SER A 94 -26.02 14.78 13.83
CA SER A 94 -27.44 15.13 14.07
C SER A 94 -27.97 14.67 15.44
N PHE A 95 -27.29 13.71 16.07
CA PHE A 95 -27.64 13.21 17.42
C PHE A 95 -26.99 14.00 18.57
N ASP A 96 -25.84 14.65 18.30
CA ASP A 96 -25.10 15.44 19.30
C ASP A 96 -25.73 16.82 19.57
N SER A 97 -26.83 17.19 18.92
CA SER A 97 -27.55 18.42 19.24
C SER A 97 -28.22 18.28 20.61
N GLU A 98 -27.88 19.18 21.53
CA GLU A 98 -28.29 19.24 22.96
C GLU A 98 -29.81 19.26 23.23
N ASN A 99 -30.64 19.12 22.24
CA ASN A 99 -32.07 19.09 22.34
C ASN A 99 -32.63 17.72 22.00
N GLY A 100 -32.73 16.91 23.03
CA GLY A 100 -33.26 15.57 23.06
C GLY A 100 -34.33 15.19 22.04
N GLY A 101 -34.03 14.10 21.33
CA GLY A 101 -35.04 13.14 20.95
C GLY A 101 -35.99 13.52 19.84
N GLY A 102 -35.47 13.97 18.72
CA GLY A 102 -36.23 13.78 17.48
C GLY A 102 -36.12 12.31 17.06
N VAL A 103 -37.22 11.56 17.05
CA VAL A 103 -37.32 10.27 16.35
C VAL A 103 -37.29 10.58 14.84
N GLY A 104 -36.14 11.04 14.37
CA GLY A 104 -35.93 11.26 12.94
C GLY A 104 -35.88 9.90 12.25
N VAL A 105 -36.66 9.74 11.21
CA VAL A 105 -36.53 8.58 10.32
C VAL A 105 -35.09 8.58 9.79
N ARG A 106 -34.34 7.56 10.16
CA ARG A 106 -32.95 7.40 9.72
C ARG A 106 -32.90 7.36 8.20
N PRO A 107 -32.30 8.35 7.52
CA PRO A 107 -32.18 8.27 6.06
C PRO A 107 -31.39 7.01 5.72
N LYS A 108 -31.81 6.30 4.70
CA LYS A 108 -31.05 5.13 4.22
C LYS A 108 -29.77 5.61 3.52
N PRO A 109 -28.66 4.87 3.63
CA PRO A 109 -27.47 5.14 2.82
C PRO A 109 -27.86 5.12 1.33
N LYS A 110 -27.19 5.94 0.52
CA LYS A 110 -27.43 6.06 -0.91
C LYS A 110 -27.15 4.76 -1.66
N TYR A 111 -26.17 3.98 -1.17
CA TYR A 111 -25.72 2.74 -1.79
C TYR A 111 -25.97 1.54 -0.87
N ASP A 112 -26.39 0.45 -1.48
CA ASP A 112 -26.38 -0.88 -0.86
C ASP A 112 -24.99 -1.50 -1.09
N MET A 113 -24.17 -1.53 -0.06
CA MET A 113 -22.80 -2.04 -0.16
C MET A 113 -22.74 -3.54 -0.47
N ASP A 114 -23.72 -4.33 -0.03
CA ASP A 114 -23.75 -5.77 -0.32
C ASP A 114 -24.04 -5.99 -1.81
N ALA A 115 -24.96 -5.23 -2.38
CA ALA A 115 -25.23 -5.25 -3.82
C ALA A 115 -24.01 -4.79 -4.63
N MET A 116 -23.30 -3.73 -4.18
CA MET A 116 -22.07 -3.25 -4.83
C MET A 116 -20.96 -4.33 -4.79
N TYR A 117 -20.77 -4.99 -3.67
CA TYR A 117 -19.79 -6.07 -3.55
C TYR A 117 -20.13 -7.29 -4.40
N ALA A 118 -21.41 -7.63 -4.51
CA ALA A 118 -21.87 -8.71 -5.40
C ALA A 118 -21.66 -8.34 -6.88
N GLN A 119 -21.84 -7.09 -7.25
CA GLN A 119 -21.63 -6.60 -8.62
C GLN A 119 -20.15 -6.54 -9.02
N TYR A 120 -19.25 -6.21 -8.06
CA TYR A 120 -17.83 -6.02 -8.31
C TYR A 120 -16.94 -6.89 -7.39
N PRO A 121 -16.99 -8.22 -7.54
CA PRO A 121 -16.31 -9.13 -6.62
C PRO A 121 -14.78 -8.99 -6.63
N CYS A 122 -14.18 -8.65 -7.78
CA CYS A 122 -12.73 -8.41 -7.88
C CYS A 122 -12.30 -7.17 -7.09
N ALA A 123 -13.08 -6.08 -7.16
CA ALA A 123 -12.80 -4.87 -6.39
C ALA A 123 -12.96 -5.12 -4.88
N LYS A 124 -13.99 -5.89 -4.48
CA LYS A 124 -14.14 -6.33 -3.09
C LYS A 124 -12.92 -7.12 -2.63
N ALA A 125 -12.49 -8.10 -3.41
CA ALA A 125 -11.31 -8.92 -3.11
C ALA A 125 -10.05 -8.07 -2.93
N TYR A 126 -9.84 -7.06 -3.80
CA TYR A 126 -8.74 -6.11 -3.67
C TYR A 126 -8.79 -5.34 -2.34
N LEU A 127 -9.97 -4.84 -1.95
CA LEU A 127 -10.13 -4.09 -0.70
C LEU A 127 -9.96 -4.97 0.54
N ASP A 128 -10.46 -6.21 0.51
CA ASP A 128 -10.25 -7.20 1.58
C ASP A 128 -8.74 -7.50 1.75
N ALA A 129 -8.03 -7.71 0.64
CA ALA A 129 -6.59 -7.94 0.67
C ALA A 129 -5.81 -6.70 1.16
N GLN A 130 -6.27 -5.49 0.83
CA GLN A 130 -5.70 -4.23 1.31
C GLN A 130 -5.85 -4.09 2.83
N GLU A 131 -7.01 -4.44 3.38
CA GLU A 131 -7.26 -4.44 4.82
C GLU A 131 -6.35 -5.45 5.55
N PHE A 132 -6.20 -6.66 4.99
CA PHE A 132 -5.25 -7.65 5.51
C PHE A 132 -3.81 -7.14 5.47
N ALA A 133 -3.38 -6.52 4.37
CA ALA A 133 -2.04 -5.98 4.21
C ALA A 133 -1.71 -4.84 5.19
N ALA A 134 -2.73 -4.09 5.63
CA ALA A 134 -2.60 -3.02 6.61
C ALA A 134 -2.61 -3.51 8.08
N SER A 135 -2.75 -4.82 8.31
CA SER A 135 -2.77 -5.40 9.66
C SER A 135 -1.41 -5.22 10.36
N GLU A 136 -1.44 -4.98 11.67
CA GLU A 136 -0.26 -4.97 12.54
C GLU A 136 0.35 -6.37 12.73
N ASN A 137 -0.41 -7.43 12.49
CA ASN A 137 0.09 -8.79 12.52
C ASN A 137 0.88 -9.10 11.24
N ASP A 138 2.17 -9.43 11.38
CA ASP A 138 3.09 -9.65 10.26
C ASP A 138 2.62 -10.75 9.30
N ALA A 139 2.11 -11.87 9.81
CA ALA A 139 1.65 -13.00 8.99
C ALA A 139 0.39 -12.61 8.20
N LYS A 140 -0.56 -11.92 8.84
CA LYS A 140 -1.76 -11.39 8.19
C LYS A 140 -1.40 -10.35 7.12
N SER A 141 -0.50 -9.43 7.46
CA SER A 141 0.00 -8.40 6.53
C SER A 141 0.71 -9.04 5.32
N ALA A 142 1.56 -10.04 5.53
CA ALA A 142 2.24 -10.74 4.44
C ALA A 142 1.25 -11.49 3.52
N ALA A 143 0.25 -12.15 4.08
CA ALA A 143 -0.80 -12.81 3.31
C ALA A 143 -1.62 -11.80 2.47
N GLY A 144 -1.99 -10.67 3.06
CA GLY A 144 -2.67 -9.58 2.35
C GLY A 144 -1.85 -8.99 1.21
N LYS A 145 -0.57 -8.71 1.43
CA LYS A 145 0.35 -8.21 0.39
C LYS A 145 0.46 -9.17 -0.79
N LYS A 146 0.59 -10.47 -0.50
CA LYS A 146 0.65 -11.50 -1.54
C LYS A 146 -0.64 -11.55 -2.37
N ALA A 147 -1.80 -11.49 -1.73
CA ALA A 147 -3.09 -11.46 -2.41
C ALA A 147 -3.26 -10.19 -3.25
N LEU A 148 -2.85 -9.01 -2.74
CA LEU A 148 -2.85 -7.76 -3.49
C LEU A 148 -2.02 -7.87 -4.77
N ASP A 149 -0.81 -8.38 -4.68
CA ASP A 149 0.09 -8.49 -5.83
C ASP A 149 -0.50 -9.44 -6.89
N ALA A 150 -1.10 -10.56 -6.48
CA ALA A 150 -1.78 -11.49 -7.37
C ALA A 150 -2.96 -10.81 -8.11
N ILE A 151 -3.84 -10.10 -7.38
CA ILE A 151 -4.99 -9.41 -7.95
C ILE A 151 -4.54 -8.29 -8.91
N ILE A 152 -3.57 -7.46 -8.52
CA ILE A 152 -3.03 -6.38 -9.35
C ILE A 152 -2.39 -6.92 -10.63
N ASN A 153 -1.80 -8.11 -10.58
CA ASN A 153 -1.21 -8.75 -11.76
C ASN A 153 -2.22 -9.50 -12.63
N GLY A 154 -3.51 -9.45 -12.29
CA GLY A 154 -4.59 -10.06 -13.07
C GLY A 154 -4.73 -11.57 -12.86
N GLU A 155 -4.20 -12.09 -11.77
CA GLU A 155 -4.42 -13.48 -11.37
C GLU A 155 -5.85 -13.68 -10.88
N ASN A 156 -6.29 -14.94 -10.74
CA ASN A 156 -7.63 -15.25 -10.26
C ASN A 156 -7.81 -14.75 -8.81
N TYR A 157 -8.66 -13.75 -8.63
CA TYR A 157 -8.90 -13.10 -7.34
C TYR A 157 -9.52 -14.06 -6.30
N GLU A 158 -10.34 -15.03 -6.71
CA GLU A 158 -10.94 -16.01 -5.80
C GLU A 158 -9.88 -16.93 -5.20
N GLN A 159 -8.93 -17.37 -6.03
CA GLN A 159 -7.78 -18.15 -5.58
C GLN A 159 -6.85 -17.35 -4.67
N ALA A 160 -6.62 -16.08 -5.00
CA ALA A 160 -5.79 -15.18 -4.18
C ALA A 160 -6.40 -14.98 -2.78
N ILE A 161 -7.72 -14.75 -2.69
CA ILE A 161 -8.43 -14.59 -1.42
C ILE A 161 -8.50 -15.92 -0.65
N ALA A 162 -8.75 -17.04 -1.32
CA ALA A 162 -8.76 -18.35 -0.68
C ALA A 162 -7.38 -18.68 -0.07
N ALA A 163 -6.29 -18.40 -0.78
CA ALA A 163 -4.92 -18.58 -0.29
C ALA A 163 -4.59 -17.64 0.89
N MET A 164 -5.04 -16.39 0.85
CA MET A 164 -4.90 -15.44 1.94
C MET A 164 -5.58 -15.94 3.22
N ASN A 165 -6.83 -16.36 3.12
CA ASN A 165 -7.63 -16.84 4.27
C ASN A 165 -7.07 -18.16 4.83
N SER A 166 -6.67 -19.10 3.96
CA SER A 166 -6.08 -20.37 4.37
C SER A 166 -4.74 -20.18 5.08
N GLY A 167 -3.86 -19.31 4.55
CA GLY A 167 -2.59 -18.98 5.18
C GLY A 167 -2.76 -18.37 6.57
N TRP A 168 -3.75 -17.49 6.73
CA TRP A 168 -4.08 -16.89 8.01
C TRP A 168 -4.66 -17.91 9.01
N ALA A 169 -5.58 -18.78 8.57
CA ALA A 169 -6.17 -19.83 9.42
C ALA A 169 -5.09 -20.78 9.96
N THR A 170 -4.19 -21.24 9.11
CA THR A 170 -3.05 -22.09 9.52
C THR A 170 -2.15 -21.38 10.54
N HIS A 171 -1.91 -20.10 10.38
CA HIS A 171 -1.13 -19.31 11.35
C HIS A 171 -1.84 -19.24 12.71
N CYS A 172 -3.14 -18.99 12.74
CA CYS A 172 -3.92 -18.95 13.98
C CYS A 172 -3.91 -20.31 14.71
N GLU A 173 -4.08 -21.41 13.97
CA GLU A 173 -4.05 -22.77 14.55
C GLU A 173 -2.69 -23.10 15.17
N SER A 174 -1.57 -22.71 14.54
CA SER A 174 -0.23 -22.97 15.07
C SER A 174 0.10 -22.21 16.36
N HIS A 175 -0.60 -21.09 16.63
CA HIS A 175 -0.40 -20.28 17.85
C HIS A 175 -1.42 -20.51 18.96
N LEU A 176 -2.38 -21.41 18.75
CA LEU A 176 -3.34 -21.79 19.81
C LEU A 176 -2.77 -22.82 20.80
N TRP A 177 -1.59 -23.36 20.53
CA TRP A 177 -0.98 -24.44 21.29
C TRP A 177 0.36 -24.07 21.94
N ASP A 178 0.81 -22.81 21.82
CA ASP A 178 1.97 -22.22 22.52
C ASP A 178 1.49 -21.34 23.71
#